data_8a5da62cf4f0b6f8170d274ca71c787f
#
_entry.id   8a5da62cf4f0b6f8170d274ca71c787f
#
_cell.length_a   1.000
_cell.length_b   1.000
_cell.length_c   1.000
_cell.angle_alpha   90.00
_cell.angle_beta   90.00
_cell.angle_gamma   90.00
#
_symmetry.space_group_name_H-M   'P 1'
#
loop_
_entity.id
_entity.type
_entity.pdbx_description
1 polymer ?
#
loop_
_entity_poly.entity_id
_entity_poly.type
_entity_poly.pdbx_seq_one_letter_code
_entity_poly.pdbx_strand_id
1 'polypeptide(L)'
;MLITIIILVLSAVFFVNGKIRSDLVALCALVALLIFQILTPDEALSGFSNSVVIMMVGLFVVGGAIFQTGLAKMISSHILKLAGKSELKLFLLVMLVTSAIGAFVSNTGTVALMLPIVVSLAVSANMNPSRLLMPLAFASSMGGMMTLIGTPPNLVIQNALTSAGFPPLSFFSFFPVGIICVAVGTLVLLPLSKWFLSKRGKNGDDNVHSGKSLKQLVKEYGLSSNLFRLRVVGDSRLHGKTIIELDIRRKYGLNILEVRRGDMSQHRFLKTITQKLADPGTVLQKEDILYVTGDFEKIKLFAEDYLLEMLDEHTTEEAKNSANSLDFYDIGIAEIVLMPSSNLINQTIKGAGFRDKFNVNVLGIRRKKEYLLQDLGNERIHSGDVLLVQGTWNNIARLSKEDADWVVLGQPLAEAAKVTLDYKAPVAAVIMVLMVAMMVFDFIPVAPVTAVMIAGILMVLTGCFRNVEAAYKTINWESIVLIAAMLPMSLALEKTGASEYISNSLVSELGTYGPLALMAGIYFTTSLMTMFISNTATAVLLAPIAMQSATQIGVSPVPFLFAVTLGASMCFASPFSTPPNALVIPAGQYTFMDYVKVGLPLQIIMGIVMVLVLPLLFPF
;
A
#
# COMPACT_ATOMS: atom_id res chain seq x y z
N MET A 1 -34.96 7.37 18.45
CA MET A 1 -34.04 8.47 18.73
C MET A 1 -32.97 8.10 19.78
N LEU A 2 -33.33 7.93 21.07
CA LEU A 2 -32.32 7.67 22.13
C LEU A 2 -31.42 6.46 21.84
N ILE A 3 -32.01 5.34 21.40
CA ILE A 3 -31.26 4.12 21.07
C ILE A 3 -30.28 4.38 19.93
N THR A 4 -30.66 5.11 18.89
CA THR A 4 -29.77 5.44 17.76
C THR A 4 -28.60 6.30 18.21
N ILE A 5 -28.83 7.29 19.07
CA ILE A 5 -27.80 8.15 19.65
C ILE A 5 -26.84 7.29 20.52
N ILE A 6 -27.39 6.38 21.32
CA ILE A 6 -26.55 5.46 22.14
C ILE A 6 -25.66 4.59 21.23
N ILE A 7 -26.22 4.00 20.16
CA ILE A 7 -25.44 3.19 19.22
C ILE A 7 -24.35 4.05 18.55
N LEU A 8 -24.67 5.27 18.14
CA LEU A 8 -23.72 6.20 17.53
C LEU A 8 -22.56 6.53 18.51
N VAL A 9 -22.90 6.92 19.75
CA VAL A 9 -21.91 7.26 20.78
C VAL A 9 -21.05 6.06 21.15
N LEU A 10 -21.64 4.88 21.34
CA LEU A 10 -20.90 3.66 21.61
C LEU A 10 -19.96 3.32 20.44
N SER A 11 -20.42 3.44 19.21
CA SER A 11 -19.55 3.22 18.03
C SER A 11 -18.36 4.19 18.03
N ALA A 12 -18.60 5.48 18.31
CA ALA A 12 -17.54 6.47 18.43
C ALA A 12 -16.54 6.14 19.56
N VAL A 13 -17.02 5.72 20.74
CA VAL A 13 -16.19 5.31 21.87
C VAL A 13 -15.34 4.08 21.51
N PHE A 14 -15.92 3.08 20.86
CA PHE A 14 -15.17 1.89 20.43
C PHE A 14 -14.16 2.21 19.33
N PHE A 15 -14.46 3.12 18.40
CA PHE A 15 -13.50 3.61 17.41
C PHE A 15 -12.31 4.32 18.08
N VAL A 16 -12.57 5.17 19.11
CA VAL A 16 -11.50 5.86 19.87
C VAL A 16 -10.65 4.87 20.66
N ASN A 17 -11.25 3.84 21.24
CA ASN A 17 -10.53 2.83 22.03
C ASN A 17 -9.50 2.05 21.18
N GLY A 18 -9.76 1.87 19.87
CA GLY A 18 -8.83 1.25 18.92
C GLY A 18 -8.48 -0.23 19.16
N LYS A 19 -9.02 -0.85 20.23
CA LYS A 19 -8.76 -2.28 20.55
C LYS A 19 -9.51 -3.23 19.63
N ILE A 20 -10.60 -2.78 19.04
CA ILE A 20 -11.45 -3.54 18.12
C ILE A 20 -11.30 -2.90 16.74
N ARG A 21 -11.20 -3.73 15.70
CA ARG A 21 -11.12 -3.24 14.31
C ARG A 21 -12.37 -2.43 13.95
N SER A 22 -12.15 -1.34 13.21
CA SER A 22 -13.21 -0.38 12.87
C SER A 22 -14.36 -1.01 12.05
N ASP A 23 -14.06 -1.93 11.14
CA ASP A 23 -15.07 -2.65 10.36
C ASP A 23 -15.98 -3.52 11.24
N LEU A 24 -15.42 -4.17 12.27
CA LEU A 24 -16.22 -4.98 13.19
C LEU A 24 -17.14 -4.12 14.06
N VAL A 25 -16.65 -2.97 14.54
CA VAL A 25 -17.48 -2.01 15.29
C VAL A 25 -18.65 -1.53 14.42
N ALA A 26 -18.39 -1.20 13.16
CA ALA A 26 -19.41 -0.77 12.21
C ALA A 26 -20.47 -1.86 11.96
N LEU A 27 -20.04 -3.11 11.77
CA LEU A 27 -20.95 -4.25 11.63
C LEU A 27 -21.80 -4.48 12.89
N CYS A 28 -21.20 -4.37 14.08
CA CYS A 28 -21.93 -4.48 15.34
C CYS A 28 -22.99 -3.36 15.45
N ALA A 29 -22.66 -2.13 15.07
CA ALA A 29 -23.61 -1.01 15.06
C ALA A 29 -24.77 -1.29 14.08
N LEU A 30 -24.47 -1.78 12.87
CA LEU A 30 -25.47 -2.15 11.88
C LEU A 30 -26.42 -3.25 12.38
N VAL A 31 -25.84 -4.30 12.99
CA VAL A 31 -26.64 -5.38 13.58
C VAL A 31 -27.50 -4.87 14.74
N ALA A 32 -26.98 -3.96 15.57
CA ALA A 32 -27.77 -3.34 16.64
C ALA A 32 -28.95 -2.56 16.06
N LEU A 33 -28.77 -1.78 14.98
CA LEU A 33 -29.86 -1.07 14.32
C LEU A 33 -30.95 -2.01 13.79
N LEU A 34 -30.56 -3.21 13.32
CA LEU A 34 -31.52 -4.26 12.91
C LEU A 34 -32.26 -4.89 14.10
N ILE A 35 -31.54 -5.25 15.17
CA ILE A 35 -32.13 -5.87 16.37
C ILE A 35 -33.16 -4.93 17.02
N PHE A 36 -32.84 -3.64 17.08
CA PHE A 36 -33.77 -2.63 17.62
C PHE A 36 -34.82 -2.16 16.61
N GLN A 37 -34.90 -2.80 15.44
CA GLN A 37 -35.90 -2.52 14.39
C GLN A 37 -35.93 -1.04 13.94
N ILE A 38 -34.79 -0.36 14.01
CA ILE A 38 -34.64 1.01 13.52
C ILE A 38 -34.55 0.99 11.99
N LEU A 39 -33.81 0.01 11.45
CA LEU A 39 -33.69 -0.24 10.01
C LEU A 39 -34.28 -1.59 9.64
N THR A 40 -34.85 -1.66 8.44
CA THR A 40 -35.20 -2.94 7.80
C THR A 40 -33.95 -3.61 7.26
N PRO A 41 -33.96 -4.94 6.99
CA PRO A 41 -32.84 -5.63 6.37
C PRO A 41 -32.36 -5.01 5.05
N ASP A 42 -33.32 -4.60 4.19
CA ASP A 42 -32.99 -3.97 2.90
C ASP A 42 -32.28 -2.61 3.09
N GLU A 43 -32.74 -1.81 4.04
CA GLU A 43 -32.11 -0.53 4.38
C GLU A 43 -30.72 -0.73 4.99
N ALA A 44 -30.56 -1.69 5.86
CA ALA A 44 -29.27 -2.01 6.47
C ALA A 44 -28.24 -2.52 5.43
N LEU A 45 -28.71 -3.28 4.45
CA LEU A 45 -27.85 -3.82 3.39
C LEU A 45 -27.62 -2.83 2.23
N SER A 46 -28.38 -1.74 2.16
CA SER A 46 -28.27 -0.74 1.09
C SER A 46 -26.87 -0.13 0.96
N GLY A 47 -26.13 -0.04 2.07
CA GLY A 47 -24.75 0.43 2.06
C GLY A 47 -23.80 -0.47 1.26
N PHE A 48 -24.01 -1.79 1.28
CA PHE A 48 -23.17 -2.74 0.53
C PHE A 48 -23.45 -2.72 -0.99
N SER A 49 -24.62 -2.29 -1.42
CA SER A 49 -24.98 -2.08 -2.82
C SER A 49 -24.78 -0.63 -3.29
N ASN A 50 -24.23 0.23 -2.45
CA ASN A 50 -24.02 1.63 -2.75
C ASN A 50 -22.95 1.81 -3.85
N SER A 51 -23.24 2.63 -4.85
CA SER A 51 -22.35 2.88 -6.00
C SER A 51 -20.98 3.43 -5.59
N VAL A 52 -20.92 4.21 -4.51
CA VAL A 52 -19.67 4.77 -3.98
C VAL A 52 -18.80 3.66 -3.39
N VAL A 53 -19.37 2.71 -2.67
CA VAL A 53 -18.65 1.57 -2.10
C VAL A 53 -18.06 0.68 -3.21
N ILE A 54 -18.86 0.39 -4.25
CA ILE A 54 -18.42 -0.37 -5.42
C ILE A 54 -17.32 0.40 -6.17
N MET A 55 -17.46 1.71 -6.34
CA MET A 55 -16.45 2.55 -6.96
C MET A 55 -15.13 2.51 -6.18
N MET A 56 -15.17 2.52 -4.85
CA MET A 56 -13.96 2.39 -4.02
C MET A 56 -13.21 1.08 -4.23
N VAL A 57 -13.93 -0.05 -4.37
CA VAL A 57 -13.32 -1.34 -4.70
C VAL A 57 -12.51 -1.24 -6.00
N GLY A 58 -13.12 -0.71 -7.06
CA GLY A 58 -12.44 -0.51 -8.33
C GLY A 58 -11.23 0.43 -8.24
N LEU A 59 -11.35 1.51 -7.47
CA LEU A 59 -10.26 2.47 -7.25
C LEU A 59 -9.06 1.86 -6.50
N PHE A 60 -9.30 1.00 -5.53
CA PHE A 60 -8.22 0.25 -4.88
C PHE A 60 -7.49 -0.65 -5.87
N VAL A 61 -8.21 -1.28 -6.79
CA VAL A 61 -7.61 -2.09 -7.86
C VAL A 61 -6.79 -1.21 -8.81
N VAL A 62 -7.33 -0.11 -9.31
CA VAL A 62 -6.60 0.82 -10.21
C VAL A 62 -5.35 1.38 -9.52
N GLY A 63 -5.47 1.87 -8.29
CA GLY A 63 -4.34 2.38 -7.51
C GLY A 63 -3.28 1.31 -7.25
N GLY A 64 -3.71 0.08 -6.95
CA GLY A 64 -2.83 -1.08 -6.79
C GLY A 64 -2.06 -1.43 -8.08
N ALA A 65 -2.71 -1.33 -9.24
CA ALA A 65 -2.06 -1.55 -10.54
C ALA A 65 -1.00 -0.50 -10.84
N ILE A 66 -1.28 0.78 -10.56
CA ILE A 66 -0.31 1.88 -10.70
C ILE A 66 0.93 1.63 -9.83
N PHE A 67 0.73 1.08 -8.64
CA PHE A 67 1.81 0.69 -7.75
C PHE A 67 2.58 -0.52 -8.28
N GLN A 68 1.90 -1.62 -8.65
CA GLN A 68 2.55 -2.85 -9.11
C GLN A 68 3.27 -2.72 -10.44
N THR A 69 2.78 -1.86 -11.34
CA THR A 69 3.45 -1.56 -12.62
C THR A 69 4.62 -0.60 -12.49
N GLY A 70 4.87 -0.06 -11.30
CA GLY A 70 5.97 0.89 -11.09
C GLY A 70 5.77 2.25 -11.78
N LEU A 71 4.60 2.54 -12.33
CA LEU A 71 4.31 3.79 -13.03
C LEU A 71 4.64 5.00 -12.14
N ALA A 72 4.13 5.01 -10.91
CA ALA A 72 4.40 6.08 -9.95
C ALA A 72 5.89 6.19 -9.61
N LYS A 73 6.60 5.06 -9.46
CA LYS A 73 8.04 5.00 -9.22
C LYS A 73 8.84 5.58 -10.38
N MET A 74 8.48 5.24 -11.61
CA MET A 74 9.14 5.72 -12.82
C MET A 74 9.01 7.24 -12.94
N ILE A 75 7.80 7.77 -12.78
CA ILE A 75 7.53 9.22 -12.84
C ILE A 75 8.30 9.95 -11.73
N SER A 76 8.17 9.50 -10.48
CA SER A 76 8.79 10.16 -9.33
C SER A 76 10.31 10.19 -9.41
N SER A 77 10.94 9.05 -9.79
CA SER A 77 12.40 8.97 -9.87
C SER A 77 13.00 9.90 -10.91
N HIS A 78 12.34 10.09 -12.05
CA HIS A 78 12.77 11.03 -13.09
C HIS A 78 12.68 12.48 -12.61
N ILE A 79 11.52 12.87 -12.06
CA ILE A 79 11.29 14.25 -11.62
C ILE A 79 12.20 14.62 -10.45
N LEU A 80 12.36 13.73 -9.47
CA LEU A 80 13.18 14.02 -8.30
C LEU A 80 14.68 14.15 -8.61
N LYS A 81 15.17 13.45 -9.64
CA LYS A 81 16.56 13.64 -10.12
C LYS A 81 16.85 15.05 -10.62
N LEU A 82 15.83 15.82 -11.04
CA LEU A 82 15.99 17.22 -11.45
C LEU A 82 16.38 18.16 -10.30
N ALA A 83 16.17 17.73 -9.05
CA ALA A 83 16.57 18.53 -7.87
C ALA A 83 18.09 18.73 -7.77
N GLY A 84 18.88 17.79 -8.30
CA GLY A 84 20.34 17.79 -8.15
C GLY A 84 20.75 17.77 -6.67
N LYS A 85 21.68 18.65 -6.28
CA LYS A 85 22.16 18.80 -4.88
C LYS A 85 21.45 19.89 -4.10
N SER A 86 20.41 20.52 -4.65
CA SER A 86 19.72 21.64 -3.98
C SER A 86 18.67 21.13 -3.01
N GLU A 87 18.85 21.41 -1.73
CA GLU A 87 17.94 21.04 -0.65
C GLU A 87 16.53 21.61 -0.85
N LEU A 88 16.43 22.90 -1.20
CA LEU A 88 15.14 23.55 -1.43
C LEU A 88 14.39 22.94 -2.62
N LYS A 89 15.11 22.70 -3.74
CA LYS A 89 14.50 22.06 -4.92
C LYS A 89 14.04 20.66 -4.61
N LEU A 90 14.83 19.89 -3.85
CA LEU A 90 14.44 18.52 -3.46
C LEU A 90 13.20 18.55 -2.56
N PHE A 91 13.14 19.44 -1.58
CA PHE A 91 11.97 19.60 -0.72
C PHE A 91 10.71 19.94 -1.53
N LEU A 92 10.78 20.95 -2.39
CA LEU A 92 9.64 21.38 -3.23
C LEU A 92 9.18 20.26 -4.18
N LEU A 93 10.13 19.57 -4.82
CA LEU A 93 9.81 18.46 -5.72
C LEU A 93 9.23 17.27 -4.97
N VAL A 94 9.71 16.95 -3.76
CA VAL A 94 9.12 15.91 -2.91
C VAL A 94 7.68 16.26 -2.58
N MET A 95 7.39 17.49 -2.15
CA MET A 95 6.03 17.94 -1.85
C MET A 95 5.13 17.82 -3.09
N LEU A 96 5.55 18.35 -4.23
CA LEU A 96 4.77 18.38 -5.45
C LEU A 96 4.53 16.99 -6.04
N VAL A 97 5.60 16.19 -6.18
CA VAL A 97 5.50 14.84 -6.77
C VAL A 97 4.68 13.91 -5.90
N THR A 98 4.91 13.96 -4.58
CA THR A 98 4.15 13.13 -3.64
C THR A 98 2.67 13.49 -3.65
N SER A 99 2.33 14.78 -3.66
CA SER A 99 0.93 15.23 -3.74
C SER A 99 0.29 14.84 -5.07
N ALA A 100 1.02 14.96 -6.18
CA ALA A 100 0.51 14.56 -7.49
C ALA A 100 0.23 13.05 -7.57
N ILE A 101 1.10 12.21 -7.00
CA ILE A 101 0.87 10.75 -6.93
C ILE A 101 -0.26 10.43 -5.96
N GLY A 102 -0.29 11.07 -4.78
CA GLY A 102 -1.33 10.90 -3.76
C GLY A 102 -2.74 11.31 -4.23
N ALA A 103 -2.85 12.09 -5.29
CA ALA A 103 -4.12 12.43 -5.93
C ALA A 103 -4.81 11.23 -6.61
N PHE A 104 -4.04 10.20 -7.01
CA PHE A 104 -4.53 9.05 -7.78
C PHE A 104 -4.24 7.70 -7.11
N VAL A 105 -3.30 7.67 -6.17
CA VAL A 105 -2.87 6.46 -5.45
C VAL A 105 -3.14 6.64 -3.96
N SER A 106 -3.42 5.56 -3.25
CA SER A 106 -3.63 5.64 -1.81
C SER A 106 -2.44 6.31 -1.10
N ASN A 107 -2.72 7.13 -0.07
CA ASN A 107 -1.71 7.85 0.69
C ASN A 107 -0.62 6.92 1.24
N THR A 108 -1.01 5.75 1.75
CA THR A 108 -0.09 4.73 2.27
C THR A 108 0.82 4.17 1.19
N GLY A 109 0.26 3.83 0.03
CA GLY A 109 1.02 3.35 -1.13
C GLY A 109 2.00 4.40 -1.65
N THR A 110 1.56 5.65 -1.73
CA THR A 110 2.40 6.79 -2.14
C THR A 110 3.63 6.93 -1.23
N VAL A 111 3.43 6.92 0.10
CA VAL A 111 4.54 7.03 1.06
C VAL A 111 5.45 5.82 1.00
N ALA A 112 4.90 4.59 0.97
CA ALA A 112 5.70 3.38 0.89
C ALA A 112 6.60 3.33 -0.34
N LEU A 113 6.11 3.84 -1.47
CA LEU A 113 6.87 3.94 -2.72
C LEU A 113 7.94 5.06 -2.68
N MET A 114 7.56 6.23 -2.20
CA MET A 114 8.42 7.42 -2.23
C MET A 114 9.52 7.40 -1.17
N LEU A 115 9.27 6.76 -0.01
CA LEU A 115 10.18 6.72 1.13
C LEU A 115 11.60 6.28 0.74
N PRO A 116 11.82 5.10 0.11
CA PRO A 116 13.18 4.65 -0.25
C PRO A 116 13.83 5.58 -1.30
N ILE A 117 13.04 6.17 -2.21
CA ILE A 117 13.55 7.09 -3.23
C ILE A 117 14.05 8.38 -2.57
N VAL A 118 13.24 8.95 -1.66
CA VAL A 118 13.57 10.21 -0.96
C VAL A 118 14.75 10.01 -0.02
N VAL A 119 14.82 8.89 0.71
CA VAL A 119 15.98 8.57 1.55
C VAL A 119 17.26 8.48 0.71
N SER A 120 17.23 7.75 -0.40
CA SER A 120 18.40 7.59 -1.29
C SER A 120 18.87 8.94 -1.85
N LEU A 121 17.94 9.79 -2.27
CA LEU A 121 18.27 11.12 -2.81
C LEU A 121 18.77 12.08 -1.74
N ALA A 122 18.19 12.06 -0.54
CA ALA A 122 18.65 12.87 0.59
C ALA A 122 20.09 12.51 0.96
N VAL A 123 20.41 11.22 1.09
CA VAL A 123 21.77 10.74 1.36
C VAL A 123 22.73 11.17 0.24
N SER A 124 22.34 11.01 -1.03
CA SER A 124 23.15 11.41 -2.20
C SER A 124 23.39 12.91 -2.25
N ALA A 125 22.46 13.71 -1.72
CA ALA A 125 22.60 15.17 -1.61
C ALA A 125 23.28 15.63 -0.31
N ASN A 126 23.77 14.68 0.51
CA ASN A 126 24.36 14.91 1.83
C ASN A 126 23.41 15.64 2.80
N MET A 127 22.13 15.30 2.75
CA MET A 127 21.05 15.84 3.57
C MET A 127 20.54 14.81 4.55
N ASN A 128 20.01 15.29 5.70
CA ASN A 128 19.31 14.44 6.63
C ASN A 128 17.92 14.03 6.08
N PRO A 129 17.66 12.72 5.83
CA PRO A 129 16.37 12.26 5.34
C PRO A 129 15.18 12.66 6.22
N SER A 130 15.37 12.74 7.54
CA SER A 130 14.31 13.12 8.49
C SER A 130 13.63 14.45 8.15
N ARG A 131 14.31 15.37 7.48
CA ARG A 131 13.74 16.65 7.06
C ARG A 131 12.72 16.54 5.92
N LEU A 132 12.75 15.44 5.18
CA LEU A 132 11.92 15.22 4.00
C LEU A 132 10.82 14.19 4.23
N LEU A 133 11.01 13.23 5.17
CA LEU A 133 10.12 12.10 5.33
C LEU A 133 8.79 12.45 6.00
N MET A 134 8.76 13.32 7.01
CA MET A 134 7.51 13.80 7.60
C MET A 134 6.74 14.70 6.61
N PRO A 135 7.36 15.69 5.93
CA PRO A 135 6.73 16.41 4.82
C PRO A 135 6.20 15.50 3.71
N LEU A 136 6.91 14.42 3.37
CA LEU A 136 6.47 13.41 2.43
C LEU A 136 5.13 12.77 2.84
N ALA A 137 5.00 12.33 4.10
CA ALA A 137 3.77 11.74 4.61
C ALA A 137 2.60 12.74 4.58
N PHE A 138 2.86 13.99 4.95
CA PHE A 138 1.84 15.03 4.94
C PHE A 138 1.43 15.44 3.52
N ALA A 139 2.41 15.54 2.59
CA ALA A 139 2.13 15.82 1.18
C ALA A 139 1.27 14.75 0.52
N SER A 140 1.44 13.49 0.90
CA SER A 140 0.58 12.41 0.43
C SER A 140 -0.88 12.62 0.84
N SER A 141 -1.13 13.01 2.09
CA SER A 141 -2.48 13.30 2.59
C SER A 141 -3.10 14.55 1.92
N MET A 142 -2.30 15.60 1.71
CA MET A 142 -2.74 16.81 0.97
C MET A 142 -3.05 16.48 -0.50
N GLY A 143 -2.25 15.62 -1.13
CA GLY A 143 -2.49 15.13 -2.48
C GLY A 143 -3.83 14.40 -2.61
N GLY A 144 -4.21 13.61 -1.61
CA GLY A 144 -5.51 12.96 -1.55
C GLY A 144 -6.70 13.92 -1.61
N MET A 145 -6.50 15.20 -1.31
CA MET A 145 -7.53 16.24 -1.42
C MET A 145 -7.58 16.91 -2.81
N MET A 146 -6.83 16.45 -3.80
CA MET A 146 -6.84 17.04 -5.15
C MET A 146 -7.89 16.43 -6.09
N THR A 147 -8.36 15.23 -5.80
CA THR A 147 -9.34 14.53 -6.62
C THR A 147 -10.42 13.87 -5.78
N LEU A 148 -11.55 13.59 -6.40
CA LEU A 148 -12.64 12.86 -5.74
C LEU A 148 -12.19 11.50 -5.19
N ILE A 149 -11.25 10.85 -5.86
CA ILE A 149 -10.80 9.47 -5.57
C ILE A 149 -9.56 9.38 -4.68
N GLY A 150 -8.92 10.50 -4.36
CA GLY A 150 -7.63 10.52 -3.67
C GLY A 150 -7.69 9.98 -2.23
N THR A 151 -8.84 10.11 -1.56
CA THR A 151 -9.03 9.59 -0.19
C THR A 151 -10.49 9.19 0.05
N PRO A 152 -10.75 8.12 0.86
CA PRO A 152 -12.10 7.65 1.15
C PRO A 152 -13.08 8.70 1.71
N PRO A 153 -12.69 9.63 2.60
CA PRO A 153 -13.57 10.69 3.05
C PRO A 153 -14.23 11.53 1.93
N ASN A 154 -13.53 11.75 0.81
CA ASN A 154 -14.09 12.50 -0.33
C ASN A 154 -15.30 11.77 -0.92
N LEU A 155 -15.23 10.44 -1.01
CA LEU A 155 -16.32 9.62 -1.50
C LEU A 155 -17.49 9.54 -0.51
N VAL A 156 -17.19 9.61 0.78
CA VAL A 156 -18.23 9.66 1.83
C VAL A 156 -19.06 10.92 1.70
N ILE A 157 -18.44 12.10 1.56
CA ILE A 157 -19.19 13.34 1.40
C ILE A 157 -19.92 13.41 0.06
N GLN A 158 -19.35 12.83 -1.01
CA GLN A 158 -20.05 12.67 -2.28
C GLN A 158 -21.35 11.88 -2.10
N ASN A 159 -21.29 10.75 -1.39
CA ASN A 159 -22.48 9.97 -1.08
C ASN A 159 -23.50 10.75 -0.25
N ALA A 160 -23.05 11.49 0.78
CA ALA A 160 -23.93 12.31 1.60
C ALA A 160 -24.69 13.35 0.75
N LEU A 161 -23.99 14.02 -0.18
CA LEU A 161 -24.61 14.96 -1.12
C LEU A 161 -25.66 14.29 -2.01
N THR A 162 -25.27 13.20 -2.68
CA THR A 162 -26.16 12.53 -3.64
C THR A 162 -27.37 11.88 -2.97
N SER A 163 -27.20 11.32 -1.78
CA SER A 163 -28.31 10.75 -0.99
C SER A 163 -29.32 11.80 -0.52
N ALA A 164 -28.87 13.04 -0.31
CA ALA A 164 -29.73 14.17 0.04
C ALA A 164 -30.35 14.89 -1.19
N GLY A 165 -30.13 14.36 -2.41
CA GLY A 165 -30.70 14.91 -3.65
C GLY A 165 -29.95 16.10 -4.23
N PHE A 166 -28.73 16.41 -3.73
CA PHE A 166 -27.88 17.44 -4.30
C PHE A 166 -27.07 16.87 -5.52
N PRO A 167 -26.67 17.74 -6.45
CA PRO A 167 -25.88 17.32 -7.59
C PRO A 167 -24.53 16.73 -7.15
N PRO A 168 -24.04 15.68 -7.84
CA PRO A 168 -22.74 15.08 -7.53
C PRO A 168 -21.61 16.08 -7.78
N LEU A 169 -20.54 15.97 -6.98
CA LEU A 169 -19.31 16.71 -7.22
C LEU A 169 -18.59 16.11 -8.45
N SER A 170 -17.96 16.97 -9.25
CA SER A 170 -17.12 16.51 -10.35
C SER A 170 -15.81 15.92 -9.84
N PHE A 171 -15.11 15.18 -10.70
CA PHE A 171 -13.84 14.56 -10.37
C PHE A 171 -12.79 15.56 -9.81
N PHE A 172 -12.72 16.75 -10.38
CA PHE A 172 -11.78 17.80 -10.01
C PHE A 172 -12.39 18.89 -9.10
N SER A 173 -13.58 18.72 -8.52
CA SER A 173 -14.14 19.67 -7.55
C SER A 173 -13.21 19.88 -6.33
N PHE A 174 -12.40 18.87 -6.00
CA PHE A 174 -11.43 18.94 -4.92
C PHE A 174 -10.11 19.66 -5.30
N PHE A 175 -9.83 19.82 -6.60
CA PHE A 175 -8.54 20.31 -7.09
C PHE A 175 -8.14 21.69 -6.55
N PRO A 176 -9.03 22.70 -6.55
CA PRO A 176 -8.69 24.02 -5.98
C PRO A 176 -8.32 23.93 -4.50
N VAL A 177 -9.09 23.13 -3.75
CA VAL A 177 -8.87 22.90 -2.32
C VAL A 177 -7.53 22.21 -2.08
N GLY A 178 -7.26 21.14 -2.83
CA GLY A 178 -6.01 20.37 -2.73
C GLY A 178 -4.77 21.20 -3.06
N ILE A 179 -4.81 22.05 -4.11
CA ILE A 179 -3.69 22.94 -4.45
C ILE A 179 -3.41 23.91 -3.31
N ILE A 180 -4.44 24.50 -2.71
CA ILE A 180 -4.26 25.42 -1.59
C ILE A 180 -3.66 24.69 -0.39
N CYS A 181 -4.13 23.46 -0.10
CA CYS A 181 -3.55 22.63 0.96
C CYS A 181 -2.06 22.35 0.71
N VAL A 182 -1.67 21.98 -0.50
CA VAL A 182 -0.27 21.71 -0.87
C VAL A 182 0.57 22.98 -0.78
N ALA A 183 0.07 24.12 -1.26
CA ALA A 183 0.76 25.39 -1.20
C ALA A 183 0.99 25.85 0.26
N VAL A 184 -0.07 25.89 1.07
CA VAL A 184 0.01 26.26 2.49
C VAL A 184 0.89 25.28 3.24
N GLY A 185 0.68 23.96 3.03
CA GLY A 185 1.50 22.92 3.64
C GLY A 185 2.98 23.07 3.32
N THR A 186 3.32 23.32 2.06
CA THR A 186 4.70 23.52 1.63
C THR A 186 5.34 24.76 2.29
N LEU A 187 4.62 25.87 2.32
CA LEU A 187 5.09 27.13 2.94
C LEU A 187 5.32 26.97 4.44
N VAL A 188 4.43 26.26 5.13
CA VAL A 188 4.51 26.06 6.60
C VAL A 188 5.55 24.98 6.94
N LEU A 189 5.61 23.88 6.20
CA LEU A 189 6.52 22.78 6.49
C LEU A 189 7.99 23.12 6.19
N LEU A 190 8.25 23.99 5.23
CA LEU A 190 9.62 24.37 4.87
C LEU A 190 10.39 24.94 6.06
N PRO A 191 9.91 25.96 6.80
CA PRO A 191 10.57 26.44 8.02
C PRO A 191 10.48 25.44 9.18
N LEU A 192 9.32 24.79 9.41
CA LEU A 192 9.14 23.88 10.54
C LEU A 192 10.07 22.67 10.43
N SER A 193 10.23 22.07 9.25
CA SER A 193 11.14 20.95 9.03
C SER A 193 12.61 21.37 9.27
N LYS A 194 12.98 22.58 8.88
CA LYS A 194 14.33 23.11 9.11
C LYS A 194 14.60 23.36 10.59
N TRP A 195 13.64 23.87 11.35
CA TRP A 195 13.83 24.22 12.76
C TRP A 195 13.79 23.00 13.69
N PHE A 196 12.85 22.09 13.46
CA PHE A 196 12.58 20.99 14.40
C PHE A 196 13.22 19.67 13.98
N LEU A 197 13.39 19.40 12.67
CA LEU A 197 13.86 18.12 12.18
C LEU A 197 15.34 18.10 11.75
N SER A 198 16.01 19.24 11.72
CA SER A 198 17.39 19.39 11.22
C SER A 198 18.48 18.89 12.17
N LYS A 199 18.21 18.82 13.48
CA LYS A 199 19.24 18.60 14.50
C LYS A 199 19.61 17.15 14.78
N ARG A 200 18.87 16.18 14.24
CA ARG A 200 18.97 14.75 14.60
C ARG A 200 20.02 13.93 13.85
N GLY A 201 20.68 14.46 12.84
CA GLY A 201 21.60 13.71 11.97
C GLY A 201 23.08 13.74 12.34
N LYS A 202 23.51 14.38 13.43
CA LYS A 202 24.94 14.50 13.76
C LYS A 202 25.49 13.48 14.78
N ASN A 203 24.65 12.71 15.42
CA ASN A 203 25.04 11.72 16.45
C ASN A 203 24.37 10.35 16.24
N GLY A 204 24.21 9.91 15.01
CA GLY A 204 23.74 8.56 14.71
C GLY A 204 24.90 7.75 14.21
N ASP A 205 25.29 6.71 14.96
CA ASP A 205 26.11 5.62 14.46
C ASP A 205 25.70 5.24 13.04
N ASP A 206 26.70 5.09 12.14
CA ASP A 206 26.56 4.64 10.75
C ASP A 206 26.04 3.19 10.58
N ASN A 207 25.30 2.68 11.55
CA ASN A 207 24.67 1.36 11.55
C ASN A 207 23.17 1.40 11.27
N VAL A 208 22.74 2.16 10.27
CA VAL A 208 21.53 1.76 9.55
C VAL A 208 21.93 0.53 8.74
N HIS A 209 21.48 -0.64 9.17
CA HIS A 209 21.65 -1.92 8.48
C HIS A 209 21.14 -1.78 7.03
N SER A 210 21.95 -1.23 6.16
CA SER A 210 21.71 -1.26 4.72
C SER A 210 21.98 -2.70 4.26
N GLY A 211 20.94 -3.52 4.30
CA GLY A 211 20.99 -4.83 3.66
C GLY A 211 21.44 -4.66 2.21
N LYS A 212 22.19 -5.60 1.71
CA LYS A 212 22.62 -5.62 0.33
C LYS A 212 21.41 -5.67 -0.59
N SER A 213 21.46 -4.99 -1.73
CA SER A 213 20.39 -5.08 -2.71
C SER A 213 20.28 -6.50 -3.29
N LEU A 214 19.08 -6.91 -3.73
CA LEU A 214 18.85 -8.23 -4.36
C LEU A 214 19.84 -8.51 -5.48
N LYS A 215 20.16 -7.51 -6.32
CA LYS A 215 21.15 -7.64 -7.40
C LYS A 215 22.57 -7.88 -6.87
N GLN A 216 22.92 -7.25 -5.75
CA GLN A 216 24.22 -7.48 -5.10
C GLN A 216 24.31 -8.89 -4.51
N LEU A 217 23.25 -9.38 -3.86
CA LEU A 217 23.19 -10.74 -3.33
C LEU A 217 23.34 -11.77 -4.44
N VAL A 218 22.59 -11.63 -5.53
CA VAL A 218 22.70 -12.51 -6.70
C VAL A 218 24.12 -12.54 -7.26
N LYS A 219 24.78 -11.37 -7.35
CA LYS A 219 26.16 -11.25 -7.86
C LYS A 219 27.19 -11.84 -6.90
N GLU A 220 27.12 -11.53 -5.61
CA GLU A 220 28.09 -11.98 -4.61
C GLU A 220 28.05 -13.49 -4.37
N TYR A 221 26.84 -14.08 -4.36
CA TYR A 221 26.67 -15.53 -4.25
C TYR A 221 26.79 -16.27 -5.59
N GLY A 222 27.08 -15.57 -6.69
CA GLY A 222 27.23 -16.16 -8.02
C GLY A 222 26.02 -16.96 -8.49
N LEU A 223 24.80 -16.59 -8.05
CA LEU A 223 23.59 -17.34 -8.39
C LEU A 223 23.33 -17.34 -9.89
N SER A 224 23.69 -16.26 -10.60
CA SER A 224 23.46 -16.14 -12.04
C SER A 224 24.30 -17.12 -12.89
N SER A 225 25.43 -17.59 -12.39
CA SER A 225 26.31 -18.52 -13.12
C SER A 225 25.90 -19.98 -12.97
N ASN A 226 25.12 -20.30 -11.92
CA ASN A 226 24.75 -21.67 -11.56
C ASN A 226 23.23 -21.92 -11.62
N LEU A 227 22.46 -20.98 -12.17
CA LEU A 227 21.01 -21.06 -12.29
C LEU A 227 20.61 -21.14 -13.76
N PHE A 228 19.83 -22.14 -14.11
CA PHE A 228 19.35 -22.40 -15.47
C PHE A 228 17.85 -22.60 -15.51
N ARG A 229 17.24 -22.20 -16.62
CA ARG A 229 15.80 -22.32 -16.86
C ARG A 229 15.52 -23.44 -17.85
N LEU A 230 14.70 -24.40 -17.42
CA LEU A 230 14.28 -25.52 -18.23
C LEU A 230 12.78 -25.49 -18.40
N ARG A 231 12.30 -25.60 -19.65
CA ARG A 231 10.87 -25.70 -19.94
C ARG A 231 10.45 -27.15 -20.10
N VAL A 232 9.34 -27.53 -19.45
CA VAL A 232 8.72 -28.84 -19.60
C VAL A 232 7.88 -28.83 -20.88
N VAL A 233 8.43 -29.35 -21.99
CA VAL A 233 7.72 -29.46 -23.28
C VAL A 233 6.70 -30.59 -23.26
N GLY A 234 5.79 -30.59 -24.24
CA GLY A 234 4.64 -31.50 -24.27
C GLY A 234 4.96 -32.99 -24.22
N ASP A 235 6.12 -33.39 -24.77
CA ASP A 235 6.58 -34.77 -24.83
C ASP A 235 7.52 -35.13 -23.68
N SER A 236 7.71 -34.23 -22.72
CA SER A 236 8.57 -34.47 -21.56
C SER A 236 8.04 -35.58 -20.66
N ARG A 237 8.96 -36.45 -20.24
CA ARG A 237 8.70 -37.53 -19.28
C ARG A 237 8.47 -37.03 -17.84
N LEU A 238 8.57 -35.73 -17.59
CA LEU A 238 8.28 -35.09 -16.29
C LEU A 238 6.81 -34.83 -16.05
N HIS A 239 6.01 -34.77 -17.10
CA HIS A 239 4.60 -34.45 -16.98
C HIS A 239 3.84 -35.40 -16.06
N GLY A 240 3.14 -34.84 -15.05
CA GLY A 240 2.35 -35.58 -14.07
C GLY A 240 3.14 -36.20 -12.92
N LYS A 241 4.48 -36.09 -12.91
CA LYS A 241 5.32 -36.60 -11.82
C LYS A 241 5.58 -35.55 -10.76
N THR A 242 5.78 -35.99 -9.53
CA THR A 242 6.19 -35.13 -8.43
C THR A 242 7.72 -34.98 -8.38
N ILE A 243 8.21 -33.89 -7.82
CA ILE A 243 9.66 -33.64 -7.68
C ILE A 243 10.32 -34.76 -6.84
N ILE A 244 9.63 -35.29 -5.82
CA ILE A 244 10.15 -36.36 -4.97
C ILE A 244 10.31 -37.69 -5.74
N GLU A 245 9.34 -38.04 -6.61
CA GLU A 245 9.40 -39.27 -7.42
C GLU A 245 10.58 -39.26 -8.40
N LEU A 246 11.01 -38.09 -8.83
CA LEU A 246 12.10 -37.94 -9.79
C LEU A 246 13.48 -38.10 -9.16
N ASP A 247 13.59 -37.93 -7.84
CA ASP A 247 14.84 -38.00 -7.05
C ASP A 247 16.03 -37.30 -7.73
N ILE A 248 15.74 -36.08 -8.29
CA ILE A 248 16.66 -35.30 -9.13
C ILE A 248 17.94 -34.98 -8.38
N ARG A 249 17.82 -34.70 -7.08
CA ARG A 249 18.95 -34.36 -6.24
C ARG A 249 19.94 -35.52 -6.10
N ARG A 250 19.43 -36.74 -5.95
CA ARG A 250 20.27 -37.93 -5.80
C ARG A 250 20.87 -38.40 -7.12
N LYS A 251 20.07 -38.32 -8.21
CA LYS A 251 20.49 -38.79 -9.54
C LYS A 251 21.47 -37.83 -10.23
N TYR A 252 21.22 -36.54 -10.17
CA TYR A 252 21.97 -35.54 -10.92
C TYR A 252 22.70 -34.52 -10.04
N GLY A 253 22.45 -34.49 -8.73
CA GLY A 253 23.02 -33.47 -7.82
C GLY A 253 22.44 -32.06 -8.04
N LEU A 254 21.25 -31.97 -8.65
CA LEU A 254 20.60 -30.71 -9.01
C LEU A 254 19.52 -30.34 -7.98
N ASN A 255 19.29 -29.03 -7.79
CA ASN A 255 18.20 -28.53 -6.99
C ASN A 255 17.24 -27.69 -7.84
N ILE A 256 15.96 -28.03 -7.80
CA ILE A 256 14.92 -27.15 -8.33
C ILE A 256 14.56 -26.13 -7.25
N LEU A 257 14.69 -24.85 -7.54
CA LEU A 257 14.42 -23.76 -6.61
C LEU A 257 12.97 -23.32 -6.68
N GLU A 258 12.47 -23.11 -7.89
CA GLU A 258 11.09 -22.67 -8.13
C GLU A 258 10.53 -23.27 -9.42
N VAL A 259 9.21 -23.34 -9.47
CA VAL A 259 8.45 -23.74 -10.65
C VAL A 259 7.56 -22.56 -11.03
N ARG A 260 7.72 -22.04 -12.25
CA ARG A 260 6.86 -21.01 -12.81
C ARG A 260 5.86 -21.66 -13.74
N ARG A 261 4.59 -21.48 -13.46
CA ARG A 261 3.50 -21.96 -14.27
C ARG A 261 2.81 -20.79 -14.94
N GLY A 262 2.81 -20.79 -16.27
CA GLY A 262 2.04 -19.86 -17.08
C GLY A 262 0.74 -20.51 -17.52
N ASP A 263 -0.38 -19.85 -17.32
CA ASP A 263 -1.63 -20.28 -17.94
C ASP A 263 -1.60 -19.91 -19.42
N MET A 264 -1.19 -20.85 -20.27
CA MET A 264 -1.04 -20.67 -21.71
C MET A 264 -2.35 -20.93 -22.47
N SER A 265 -3.44 -21.26 -21.79
CA SER A 265 -4.68 -21.71 -22.44
C SER A 265 -5.50 -20.60 -23.08
N GLN A 266 -5.22 -19.34 -22.82
CA GLN A 266 -6.01 -18.24 -23.38
C GLN A 266 -5.17 -16.99 -23.71
N HIS A 267 -5.18 -16.62 -24.98
CA HIS A 267 -4.84 -15.32 -25.58
C HIS A 267 -3.55 -14.62 -25.11
N ARG A 268 -2.78 -14.13 -26.07
CA ARG A 268 -1.49 -13.40 -25.94
C ARG A 268 -1.45 -12.26 -24.91
N PHE A 269 -2.61 -11.82 -24.42
CA PHE A 269 -2.78 -10.70 -23.47
C PHE A 269 -2.98 -11.12 -22.02
N LEU A 270 -3.30 -12.41 -21.72
CA LEU A 270 -3.69 -12.91 -20.39
C LEU A 270 -2.65 -13.85 -19.77
N LYS A 271 -1.35 -13.56 -19.91
CA LYS A 271 -0.32 -14.40 -19.28
C LYS A 271 -0.32 -14.18 -17.77
N THR A 272 -0.94 -15.08 -17.03
CA THR A 272 -0.78 -15.19 -15.58
C THR A 272 0.40 -16.12 -15.30
N ILE A 273 1.45 -15.61 -14.64
CA ILE A 273 2.59 -16.41 -14.20
C ILE A 273 2.47 -16.63 -12.70
N THR A 274 2.30 -17.88 -12.28
CA THR A 274 2.30 -18.25 -10.87
C THR A 274 3.69 -18.76 -10.50
N GLN A 275 4.35 -18.13 -9.52
CA GLN A 275 5.62 -18.59 -8.94
C GLN A 275 5.33 -19.47 -7.72
N LYS A 276 5.88 -20.68 -7.70
CA LYS A 276 5.83 -21.57 -6.53
C LYS A 276 7.25 -22.02 -6.17
N LEU A 277 7.57 -22.00 -4.88
CA LEU A 277 8.74 -22.71 -4.39
C LEU A 277 8.61 -24.18 -4.77
N ALA A 278 9.68 -24.77 -5.28
CA ALA A 278 9.70 -26.18 -5.61
C ALA A 278 9.55 -26.99 -4.30
N ASP A 279 8.41 -27.63 -4.12
CA ASP A 279 8.12 -28.51 -3.00
C ASP A 279 8.24 -29.98 -3.46
N PRO A 280 8.67 -30.94 -2.60
CA PRO A 280 8.71 -32.36 -2.95
C PRO A 280 7.42 -32.91 -3.56
N GLY A 281 6.27 -32.44 -3.09
CA GLY A 281 4.94 -32.81 -3.59
C GLY A 281 4.48 -32.03 -4.83
N THR A 282 5.29 -31.11 -5.37
CA THR A 282 4.90 -30.33 -6.56
C THR A 282 4.82 -31.24 -7.78
N VAL A 283 3.61 -31.34 -8.35
CA VAL A 283 3.36 -32.06 -9.62
C VAL A 283 3.76 -31.15 -10.78
N LEU A 284 4.66 -31.61 -11.63
CA LEU A 284 5.13 -30.90 -12.81
C LEU A 284 4.14 -31.03 -13.96
N GLN A 285 3.87 -29.93 -14.65
CA GLN A 285 2.93 -29.85 -15.76
C GLN A 285 3.61 -29.36 -17.04
N LYS A 286 2.92 -29.58 -18.15
CA LYS A 286 3.34 -29.03 -19.45
C LYS A 286 3.49 -27.53 -19.36
N GLU A 287 4.52 -26.98 -20.03
CA GLU A 287 4.88 -25.55 -20.07
C GLU A 287 5.38 -24.97 -18.72
N ASP A 288 5.55 -25.79 -17.67
CA ASP A 288 6.22 -25.33 -16.46
C ASP A 288 7.66 -24.96 -16.78
N ILE A 289 8.12 -23.83 -16.25
CA ILE A 289 9.52 -23.38 -16.30
C ILE A 289 10.16 -23.69 -14.96
N LEU A 290 11.14 -24.60 -14.98
CA LEU A 290 11.90 -24.99 -13.79
C LEU A 290 13.14 -24.13 -13.68
N TYR A 291 13.36 -23.55 -12.52
CA TYR A 291 14.60 -22.86 -12.17
C TYR A 291 15.48 -23.84 -11.40
N VAL A 292 16.55 -24.28 -12.05
CA VAL A 292 17.41 -25.37 -11.56
C VAL A 292 18.80 -24.84 -11.29
N THR A 293 19.37 -25.19 -10.13
CA THR A 293 20.78 -24.88 -9.79
C THR A 293 21.61 -26.14 -9.78
N GLY A 294 22.83 -26.02 -10.30
CA GLY A 294 23.82 -27.09 -10.34
C GLY A 294 24.89 -26.90 -11.41
N ASP A 295 25.66 -27.93 -11.62
CA ASP A 295 26.68 -27.99 -12.66
C ASP A 295 26.03 -28.04 -14.04
N PHE A 296 26.56 -27.28 -15.01
CA PHE A 296 26.01 -27.15 -16.36
C PHE A 296 25.89 -28.50 -17.09
N GLU A 297 26.93 -29.33 -17.03
CA GLU A 297 26.94 -30.65 -17.71
C GLU A 297 25.86 -31.57 -17.15
N LYS A 298 25.61 -31.52 -15.84
CA LYS A 298 24.58 -32.31 -15.19
C LYS A 298 23.18 -31.79 -15.52
N ILE A 299 23.03 -30.48 -15.66
CA ILE A 299 21.75 -29.85 -16.09
C ILE A 299 21.45 -30.24 -17.52
N LYS A 300 22.44 -30.23 -18.40
CA LYS A 300 22.31 -30.67 -19.79
C LYS A 300 21.89 -32.14 -19.88
N LEU A 301 22.55 -33.02 -19.12
CA LEU A 301 22.15 -34.43 -19.03
C LEU A 301 20.71 -34.60 -18.54
N PHE A 302 20.33 -33.86 -17.51
CA PHE A 302 18.96 -33.88 -17.00
C PHE A 302 17.93 -33.40 -18.05
N ALA A 303 18.26 -32.35 -18.82
CA ALA A 303 17.42 -31.84 -19.87
C ALA A 303 17.25 -32.85 -21.02
N GLU A 304 18.34 -33.53 -21.42
CA GLU A 304 18.31 -34.57 -22.45
C GLU A 304 17.51 -35.81 -22.01
N ASP A 305 17.71 -36.32 -20.80
CA ASP A 305 17.05 -37.52 -20.27
C ASP A 305 15.51 -37.35 -20.16
N TYR A 306 15.06 -36.13 -19.87
CA TYR A 306 13.63 -35.81 -19.67
C TYR A 306 13.02 -34.98 -20.80
N LEU A 307 13.74 -34.75 -21.89
CA LEU A 307 13.29 -33.96 -23.05
C LEU A 307 12.79 -32.57 -22.62
N LEU A 308 13.67 -31.80 -21.96
CA LEU A 308 13.39 -30.43 -21.53
C LEU A 308 14.06 -29.46 -22.51
N GLU A 309 13.40 -28.31 -22.74
CA GLU A 309 13.97 -27.22 -23.52
C GLU A 309 14.81 -26.32 -22.61
N MET A 310 16.09 -26.16 -22.91
CA MET A 310 16.97 -25.21 -22.23
C MET A 310 16.71 -23.79 -22.78
N LEU A 311 16.26 -22.89 -21.92
CA LEU A 311 15.92 -21.51 -22.34
C LEU A 311 17.14 -20.58 -22.38
N ASP A 312 18.28 -21.01 -21.82
CA ASP A 312 19.50 -20.20 -21.65
C ASP A 312 20.66 -20.61 -22.56
N GLU A 313 20.44 -21.49 -23.54
CA GLU A 313 21.50 -22.10 -24.37
C GLU A 313 22.05 -21.19 -25.50
N HIS A 314 21.33 -20.12 -25.88
CA HIS A 314 21.69 -19.24 -27.01
C HIS A 314 21.61 -17.77 -26.63
N THR A 315 22.63 -17.24 -25.95
CA THR A 315 22.58 -15.81 -25.65
C THR A 315 23.88 -15.08 -25.91
N THR A 316 23.83 -14.15 -26.86
CA THR A 316 24.70 -12.97 -26.99
C THR A 316 24.76 -12.21 -25.65
N GLU A 317 25.83 -11.46 -25.38
CA GLU A 317 26.02 -10.76 -24.10
C GLU A 317 24.86 -9.85 -23.67
N GLU A 318 24.09 -9.30 -24.61
CA GLU A 318 22.87 -8.50 -24.33
C GLU A 318 21.70 -9.35 -23.83
N ALA A 319 21.57 -10.59 -24.29
CA ALA A 319 20.55 -11.52 -23.81
C ALA A 319 20.95 -12.16 -22.46
N LYS A 320 22.23 -12.29 -22.13
CA LYS A 320 22.68 -12.66 -20.77
C LYS A 320 22.23 -11.64 -19.72
N ASN A 321 22.14 -10.36 -20.05
CA ASN A 321 21.67 -9.32 -19.12
C ASN A 321 20.16 -9.33 -18.90
N SER A 322 19.36 -9.80 -19.84
CA SER A 322 17.89 -9.91 -19.69
C SER A 322 17.42 -11.31 -19.33
N ALA A 323 18.15 -12.38 -19.72
CA ALA A 323 17.82 -13.77 -19.44
C ALA A 323 18.18 -14.20 -18.00
N ASN A 324 19.20 -13.60 -17.40
CA ASN A 324 19.69 -13.91 -16.05
C ASN A 324 19.02 -13.05 -14.95
N SER A 325 17.94 -12.34 -15.21
CA SER A 325 17.20 -11.66 -14.16
C SER A 325 16.33 -12.66 -13.41
N LEU A 326 16.78 -13.07 -12.23
CA LEU A 326 15.87 -13.61 -11.23
C LEU A 326 14.82 -12.55 -10.93
N ASP A 327 13.61 -12.78 -11.38
CA ASP A 327 12.49 -11.91 -11.06
C ASP A 327 11.95 -12.30 -9.67
N PHE A 328 12.26 -11.49 -8.68
CA PHE A 328 11.87 -11.72 -7.28
C PHE A 328 10.46 -11.23 -6.98
N TYR A 329 9.46 -11.67 -7.74
CA TYR A 329 8.10 -11.20 -7.57
C TYR A 329 7.45 -11.67 -6.26
N ASP A 330 7.05 -12.93 -6.21
CA ASP A 330 6.40 -13.51 -5.03
C ASP A 330 7.41 -14.18 -4.09
N ILE A 331 8.56 -14.59 -4.66
CA ILE A 331 9.66 -15.26 -3.98
C ILE A 331 10.85 -14.31 -3.97
N GLY A 332 11.43 -14.10 -2.80
CA GLY A 332 12.61 -13.27 -2.60
C GLY A 332 13.77 -14.02 -2.00
N ILE A 333 14.89 -13.31 -1.84
CA ILE A 333 16.07 -13.78 -1.11
C ILE A 333 16.45 -12.78 -0.03
N ALA A 334 16.99 -13.28 1.08
CA ALA A 334 17.54 -12.46 2.16
C ALA A 334 18.73 -13.16 2.83
N GLU A 335 19.63 -12.37 3.42
CA GLU A 335 20.67 -12.91 4.29
C GLU A 335 20.15 -12.96 5.75
N ILE A 336 20.38 -14.07 6.44
CA ILE A 336 20.17 -14.20 7.89
C ILE A 336 21.51 -14.51 8.57
N VAL A 337 21.85 -13.78 9.61
CA VAL A 337 23.06 -13.97 10.41
C VAL A 337 22.73 -14.79 11.63
N LEU A 338 23.40 -15.91 11.81
CA LEU A 338 23.22 -16.78 12.97
C LEU A 338 23.85 -16.15 14.21
N MET A 339 23.06 -16.03 15.27
CA MET A 339 23.54 -15.52 16.56
C MET A 339 24.41 -16.56 17.28
N PRO A 340 25.41 -16.12 18.05
CA PRO A 340 26.23 -17.04 18.86
C PRO A 340 25.43 -17.86 19.89
N SER A 341 24.26 -17.36 20.30
CA SER A 341 23.33 -18.01 21.21
C SER A 341 22.34 -18.96 20.55
N SER A 342 22.38 -19.09 19.21
CA SER A 342 21.40 -19.89 18.47
C SER A 342 21.48 -21.38 18.81
N ASN A 343 20.31 -21.98 19.03
CA ASN A 343 20.18 -23.42 19.23
C ASN A 343 20.46 -24.25 17.96
N LEU A 344 20.62 -23.60 16.80
CA LEU A 344 20.91 -24.26 15.53
C LEU A 344 22.40 -24.50 15.28
N ILE A 345 23.28 -23.96 16.13
CA ILE A 345 24.72 -24.17 16.00
C ILE A 345 25.04 -25.66 16.14
N ASN A 346 25.94 -26.16 15.28
CA ASN A 346 26.33 -27.55 15.14
C ASN A 346 25.25 -28.50 14.58
N GLN A 347 24.03 -28.02 14.31
CA GLN A 347 23.06 -28.79 13.54
C GLN A 347 23.36 -28.71 12.04
N THR A 348 22.94 -29.72 11.27
CA THR A 348 22.97 -29.63 9.82
C THR A 348 21.84 -28.74 9.32
N ILE A 349 22.00 -28.09 8.16
CA ILE A 349 20.93 -27.28 7.54
C ILE A 349 19.64 -28.10 7.40
N LYS A 350 19.75 -29.39 7.03
CA LYS A 350 18.59 -30.30 6.96
C LYS A 350 17.98 -30.55 8.34
N GLY A 351 18.80 -30.73 9.38
CA GLY A 351 18.34 -30.97 10.76
C GLY A 351 17.67 -29.73 11.37
N ALA A 352 18.12 -28.52 11.01
CA ALA A 352 17.52 -27.28 11.45
C ALA A 352 16.09 -27.06 10.92
N GLY A 353 15.72 -27.72 9.81
CA GLY A 353 14.35 -27.75 9.29
C GLY A 353 13.85 -26.40 8.75
N PHE A 354 14.71 -25.59 8.15
CA PHE A 354 14.31 -24.28 7.59
C PHE A 354 13.12 -24.37 6.63
N ARG A 355 13.09 -25.43 5.81
CA ARG A 355 12.02 -25.65 4.85
C ARG A 355 10.69 -26.03 5.54
N ASP A 356 10.76 -26.95 6.48
CA ASP A 356 9.55 -27.50 7.12
C ASP A 356 8.94 -26.54 8.13
N LYS A 357 9.76 -25.78 8.87
CA LYS A 357 9.32 -24.86 9.91
C LYS A 357 8.95 -23.47 9.38
N PHE A 358 9.76 -22.95 8.45
CA PHE A 358 9.66 -21.56 7.98
C PHE A 358 9.30 -21.43 6.50
N ASN A 359 9.21 -22.55 5.79
CA ASN A 359 8.92 -22.60 4.36
C ASN A 359 9.89 -21.72 3.53
N VAL A 360 11.19 -21.81 3.86
CA VAL A 360 12.27 -21.15 3.15
C VAL A 360 13.38 -22.14 2.80
N ASN A 361 14.00 -21.95 1.64
CA ASN A 361 15.15 -22.73 1.20
C ASN A 361 16.44 -22.00 1.56
N VAL A 362 17.47 -22.72 1.97
CA VAL A 362 18.83 -22.18 2.12
C VAL A 362 19.57 -22.38 0.79
N LEU A 363 19.96 -21.27 0.15
CA LEU A 363 20.65 -21.26 -1.14
C LEU A 363 22.17 -21.23 -1.02
N GLY A 364 22.69 -20.76 0.11
CA GLY A 364 24.13 -20.63 0.31
C GLY A 364 24.46 -20.28 1.76
N ILE A 365 25.69 -20.54 2.13
CA ILE A 365 26.28 -20.17 3.42
C ILE A 365 27.49 -19.30 3.14
N ARG A 366 27.54 -18.11 3.73
CA ARG A 366 28.76 -17.30 3.75
C ARG A 366 29.43 -17.49 5.11
N ARG A 367 30.57 -18.14 5.09
CA ARG A 367 31.42 -18.41 6.27
C ARG A 367 32.70 -17.61 6.15
N LYS A 368 32.91 -16.59 6.99
CA LYS A 368 34.00 -15.61 6.86
C LYS A 368 33.95 -14.90 5.49
N LYS A 369 34.80 -15.30 4.55
CA LYS A 369 34.89 -14.75 3.18
C LYS A 369 34.60 -15.80 2.09
N GLU A 370 34.27 -17.02 2.47
CA GLU A 370 33.98 -18.12 1.55
C GLU A 370 32.49 -18.32 1.39
N TYR A 371 32.05 -18.66 0.17
CA TYR A 371 30.67 -18.94 -0.17
C TYR A 371 30.50 -20.42 -0.46
N LEU A 372 29.71 -21.11 0.34
CA LEU A 372 29.36 -22.52 0.18
C LEU A 372 28.00 -22.58 -0.51
N LEU A 373 27.93 -23.22 -1.68
CA LEU A 373 26.71 -23.28 -2.50
C LEU A 373 26.30 -24.73 -2.85
N GLN A 374 27.18 -25.70 -2.58
CA GLN A 374 26.95 -27.11 -2.89
C GLN A 374 26.78 -27.93 -1.61
N ASP A 375 26.04 -29.02 -1.67
CA ASP A 375 25.74 -29.97 -0.59
C ASP A 375 25.36 -29.38 0.77
N LEU A 376 24.67 -28.23 0.74
CA LEU A 376 24.30 -27.45 1.91
C LEU A 376 23.50 -28.24 2.96
N GLY A 377 22.74 -29.27 2.53
CA GLY A 377 21.89 -30.03 3.44
C GLY A 377 22.66 -30.75 4.56
N ASN A 378 23.88 -31.19 4.25
CA ASN A 378 24.74 -31.92 5.18
C ASN A 378 25.73 -31.00 5.91
N GLU A 379 25.80 -29.73 5.50
CA GLU A 379 26.70 -28.75 6.10
C GLU A 379 26.21 -28.37 7.50
N ARG A 380 27.17 -28.31 8.46
CA ARG A 380 26.88 -27.89 9.83
C ARG A 380 26.93 -26.38 9.97
N ILE A 381 25.97 -25.85 10.67
CA ILE A 381 25.83 -24.42 10.98
C ILE A 381 26.85 -24.03 12.04
N HIS A 382 27.60 -22.96 11.82
CA HIS A 382 28.56 -22.41 12.78
C HIS A 382 28.12 -21.02 13.24
N SER A 383 28.57 -20.64 14.43
CA SER A 383 28.37 -19.28 14.94
C SER A 383 28.94 -18.23 13.98
N GLY A 384 28.15 -17.21 13.64
CA GLY A 384 28.51 -16.15 12.71
C GLY A 384 28.39 -16.51 11.24
N ASP A 385 27.89 -17.70 10.88
CA ASP A 385 27.52 -18.01 9.51
C ASP A 385 26.38 -17.09 9.05
N VAL A 386 26.46 -16.68 7.79
CA VAL A 386 25.38 -15.95 7.12
C VAL A 386 24.75 -16.87 6.11
N LEU A 387 23.47 -17.18 6.29
CA LEU A 387 22.71 -18.02 5.38
C LEU A 387 21.96 -17.15 4.38
N LEU A 388 22.09 -17.46 3.09
CA LEU A 388 21.24 -16.90 2.05
C LEU A 388 19.99 -17.76 1.96
N VAL A 389 18.83 -17.20 2.31
CA VAL A 389 17.55 -17.89 2.28
C VAL A 389 16.67 -17.39 1.15
N GLN A 390 15.88 -18.29 0.56
CA GLN A 390 14.87 -18.02 -0.45
C GLN A 390 13.49 -18.43 0.09
N GLY A 391 12.50 -17.58 -0.11
CA GLY A 391 11.13 -17.87 0.32
C GLY A 391 10.16 -16.84 -0.22
N THR A 392 8.86 -17.03 0.05
CA THR A 392 7.91 -15.94 -0.17
C THR A 392 8.28 -14.77 0.73
N TRP A 393 8.02 -13.55 0.27
CA TRP A 393 8.33 -12.34 1.06
C TRP A 393 7.70 -12.35 2.44
N ASN A 394 6.50 -12.96 2.57
CA ASN A 394 5.84 -13.12 3.86
C ASN A 394 6.58 -14.09 4.78
N ASN A 395 7.11 -15.20 4.25
CA ASN A 395 7.87 -16.17 5.03
C ASN A 395 9.21 -15.56 5.49
N ILE A 396 9.90 -14.83 4.59
CA ILE A 396 11.13 -14.11 4.94
C ILE A 396 10.85 -13.04 6.01
N ALA A 397 9.73 -12.30 5.90
CA ALA A 397 9.33 -11.33 6.92
C ALA A 397 8.97 -11.98 8.28
N ARG A 398 8.45 -13.21 8.28
CA ARG A 398 8.24 -13.98 9.52
C ARG A 398 9.53 -14.34 10.20
N LEU A 399 10.60 -14.65 9.45
CA LEU A 399 11.93 -14.88 10.04
C LEU A 399 12.43 -13.68 10.85
N SER A 400 12.05 -12.46 10.47
CA SER A 400 12.44 -11.24 11.22
C SER A 400 11.78 -11.12 12.60
N LYS A 401 10.79 -11.96 12.91
CA LYS A 401 10.13 -12.02 14.24
C LYS A 401 10.78 -13.02 15.19
N GLU A 402 11.63 -13.87 14.68
CA GLU A 402 12.36 -14.90 15.42
C GLU A 402 13.77 -14.36 15.73
N ASP A 403 13.87 -13.50 16.73
CA ASP A 403 15.10 -12.78 17.09
C ASP A 403 16.03 -13.52 18.06
N ALA A 404 15.68 -14.74 18.49
CA ALA A 404 16.51 -15.54 19.41
C ALA A 404 17.65 -16.28 18.71
N ASP A 405 17.45 -16.75 17.47
CA ASP A 405 18.39 -17.62 16.76
C ASP A 405 19.18 -16.90 15.67
N TRP A 406 18.61 -15.89 15.03
CA TRP A 406 19.23 -15.15 13.93
C TRP A 406 18.73 -13.72 13.78
N VAL A 407 19.44 -12.94 12.98
CA VAL A 407 19.03 -11.58 12.56
C VAL A 407 18.89 -11.57 11.03
N VAL A 408 17.74 -11.15 10.53
CA VAL A 408 17.51 -10.94 9.09
C VAL A 408 18.16 -9.64 8.68
N LEU A 409 19.07 -9.67 7.70
CA LEU A 409 19.73 -8.49 7.16
C LEU A 409 18.84 -7.84 6.09
N GLY A 410 18.66 -6.52 6.20
CA GLY A 410 17.84 -5.75 5.27
C GLY A 410 16.37 -5.65 5.68
N GLN A 411 15.55 -5.20 4.75
CA GLN A 411 14.10 -5.03 4.93
C GLN A 411 13.36 -5.83 3.85
N PRO A 412 13.04 -7.10 4.07
CA PRO A 412 12.46 -7.98 3.04
C PRO A 412 11.19 -7.42 2.40
N LEU A 413 10.28 -6.83 3.19
CA LEU A 413 9.05 -6.24 2.67
C LEU A 413 9.31 -4.96 1.85
N ALA A 414 10.31 -4.17 2.22
CA ALA A 414 10.70 -2.99 1.44
C ALA A 414 11.38 -3.39 0.12
N GLU A 415 12.15 -4.48 0.10
CA GLU A 415 12.71 -5.03 -1.14
C GLU A 415 11.61 -5.60 -2.04
N ALA A 416 10.62 -6.30 -1.49
CA ALA A 416 9.44 -6.78 -2.23
C ALA A 416 8.69 -5.64 -2.94
N ALA A 417 8.55 -4.49 -2.26
CA ALA A 417 7.90 -3.32 -2.82
C ALA A 417 8.69 -2.66 -3.98
N LYS A 418 9.99 -2.95 -4.11
CA LYS A 418 10.82 -2.44 -5.23
C LYS A 418 10.65 -3.23 -6.52
N VAL A 419 10.08 -4.42 -6.46
CA VAL A 419 9.92 -5.29 -7.62
C VAL A 419 8.61 -4.97 -8.32
N THR A 420 8.69 -4.31 -9.46
CA THR A 420 7.56 -3.78 -10.23
C THR A 420 7.50 -4.36 -11.64
N LEU A 421 6.30 -4.37 -12.24
CA LEU A 421 6.07 -4.80 -13.63
C LEU A 421 6.30 -3.63 -14.59
N ASP A 422 7.51 -3.06 -14.61
CA ASP A 422 7.82 -1.79 -15.28
C ASP A 422 7.42 -1.77 -16.77
N TYR A 423 7.47 -2.92 -17.46
CA TYR A 423 7.04 -3.04 -18.86
C TYR A 423 5.53 -2.85 -19.07
N LYS A 424 4.72 -2.92 -18.01
CA LYS A 424 3.27 -2.66 -18.02
C LYS A 424 2.90 -1.23 -17.63
N ALA A 425 3.86 -0.42 -17.18
CA ALA A 425 3.61 0.96 -16.78
C ALA A 425 2.91 1.81 -17.87
N PRO A 426 3.28 1.73 -19.17
CA PRO A 426 2.57 2.48 -20.21
C PRO A 426 1.11 2.06 -20.36
N VAL A 427 0.81 0.75 -20.23
CA VAL A 427 -0.55 0.22 -20.32
C VAL A 427 -1.39 0.74 -19.15
N ALA A 428 -0.85 0.68 -17.95
CA ALA A 428 -1.52 1.21 -16.74
C ALA A 428 -1.77 2.73 -16.88
N ALA A 429 -0.81 3.48 -17.42
CA ALA A 429 -0.97 4.91 -17.65
C ALA A 429 -2.12 5.21 -18.62
N VAL A 430 -2.20 4.50 -19.74
CA VAL A 430 -3.28 4.67 -20.74
C VAL A 430 -4.64 4.35 -20.12
N ILE A 431 -4.78 3.25 -19.39
CA ILE A 431 -6.05 2.87 -18.74
C ILE A 431 -6.45 3.92 -17.71
N MET A 432 -5.50 4.43 -16.91
CA MET A 432 -5.77 5.48 -15.92
C MET A 432 -6.23 6.78 -16.59
N VAL A 433 -5.55 7.22 -17.65
CA VAL A 433 -5.94 8.43 -18.40
C VAL A 433 -7.33 8.25 -19.02
N LEU A 434 -7.62 7.08 -19.60
CA LEU A 434 -8.93 6.76 -20.15
C LEU A 434 -10.03 6.80 -19.07
N MET A 435 -9.78 6.23 -17.88
CA MET A 435 -10.70 6.28 -16.75
C MET A 435 -11.00 7.72 -16.34
N VAL A 436 -9.96 8.53 -16.16
CA VAL A 436 -10.12 9.96 -15.80
C VAL A 436 -10.87 10.70 -16.90
N ALA A 437 -10.57 10.45 -18.15
CA ALA A 437 -11.29 11.05 -19.27
C ALA A 437 -12.79 10.69 -19.26
N MET A 438 -13.13 9.42 -19.01
CA MET A 438 -14.54 8.99 -18.87
C MET A 438 -15.26 9.64 -17.68
N MET A 439 -14.51 10.01 -16.62
CA MET A 439 -15.12 10.67 -15.44
C MET A 439 -15.21 12.19 -15.57
N VAL A 440 -14.40 12.80 -16.45
CA VAL A 440 -14.29 14.28 -16.58
C VAL A 440 -15.12 14.80 -17.73
N PHE A 441 -15.21 14.07 -18.83
CA PHE A 441 -15.90 14.54 -20.02
C PHE A 441 -17.37 14.08 -20.06
N ASP A 442 -18.30 14.99 -19.85
CA ASP A 442 -19.75 14.75 -19.82
C ASP A 442 -20.34 14.23 -21.14
N PHE A 443 -19.61 14.39 -22.26
CA PHE A 443 -20.05 13.84 -23.56
C PHE A 443 -19.92 12.31 -23.64
N ILE A 444 -19.20 11.68 -22.69
CA ILE A 444 -19.11 10.23 -22.56
C ILE A 444 -20.20 9.79 -21.58
N PRO A 445 -21.27 9.11 -22.03
CA PRO A 445 -22.41 8.77 -21.16
C PRO A 445 -22.11 7.54 -20.29
N VAL A 446 -21.07 7.63 -19.47
CA VAL A 446 -20.63 6.55 -18.56
C VAL A 446 -20.64 7.06 -17.13
N ALA A 447 -21.41 6.40 -16.27
CA ALA A 447 -21.41 6.73 -14.86
C ALA A 447 -19.99 6.52 -14.24
N PRO A 448 -19.56 7.37 -13.30
CA PRO A 448 -18.22 7.26 -12.68
C PRO A 448 -17.90 5.87 -12.12
N VAL A 449 -18.88 5.22 -11.48
CA VAL A 449 -18.71 3.85 -10.97
C VAL A 449 -18.39 2.86 -12.09
N THR A 450 -19.07 3.00 -13.24
CA THR A 450 -18.85 2.13 -14.40
C THR A 450 -17.47 2.37 -15.03
N ALA A 451 -17.05 3.64 -15.15
CA ALA A 451 -15.71 4.00 -15.64
C ALA A 451 -14.59 3.36 -14.80
N VAL A 452 -14.74 3.44 -13.48
CA VAL A 452 -13.77 2.85 -12.54
C VAL A 452 -13.78 1.32 -12.61
N MET A 453 -14.94 0.69 -12.70
CA MET A 453 -15.05 -0.77 -12.84
C MET A 453 -14.41 -1.26 -14.16
N ILE A 454 -14.68 -0.58 -15.27
CA ILE A 454 -14.05 -0.88 -16.56
C ILE A 454 -12.52 -0.79 -16.43
N ALA A 455 -12.02 0.30 -15.86
CA ALA A 455 -10.59 0.47 -15.65
C ALA A 455 -9.98 -0.63 -14.76
N GLY A 456 -10.62 -0.96 -13.64
CA GLY A 456 -10.18 -2.04 -12.75
C GLY A 456 -10.11 -3.39 -13.46
N ILE A 457 -11.14 -3.74 -14.21
CA ILE A 457 -11.18 -4.98 -15.00
C ILE A 457 -10.09 -4.96 -16.08
N LEU A 458 -9.94 -3.86 -16.82
CA LEU A 458 -8.89 -3.73 -17.83
C LEU A 458 -7.49 -3.85 -17.24
N MET A 459 -7.22 -3.29 -16.05
CA MET A 459 -5.94 -3.44 -15.35
C MET A 459 -5.62 -4.91 -15.06
N VAL A 460 -6.62 -5.69 -14.65
CA VAL A 460 -6.44 -7.14 -14.42
C VAL A 460 -6.25 -7.89 -15.74
N LEU A 461 -7.12 -7.68 -16.73
CA LEU A 461 -7.09 -8.39 -18.01
C LEU A 461 -5.83 -8.09 -18.84
N THR A 462 -5.30 -6.88 -18.78
CA THR A 462 -4.06 -6.51 -19.50
C THR A 462 -2.79 -6.96 -18.80
N GLY A 463 -2.90 -7.62 -17.63
CA GLY A 463 -1.76 -8.14 -16.88
C GLY A 463 -0.96 -7.04 -16.17
N CYS A 464 -1.60 -5.94 -15.75
CA CYS A 464 -1.01 -4.97 -14.82
C CYS A 464 -0.89 -5.54 -13.41
N PHE A 465 -1.55 -6.67 -13.15
CA PHE A 465 -1.36 -7.53 -11.99
C PHE A 465 -0.78 -8.88 -12.42
N ARG A 466 -0.06 -9.52 -11.53
CA ARG A 466 0.53 -10.86 -11.75
C ARG A 466 -0.55 -11.94 -11.83
N ASN A 467 -1.56 -11.81 -10.99
CA ASN A 467 -2.73 -12.69 -10.90
C ASN A 467 -3.92 -11.93 -10.29
N VAL A 468 -5.09 -12.52 -10.34
CA VAL A 468 -6.33 -11.94 -9.80
C VAL A 468 -6.25 -11.75 -8.28
N GLU A 469 -5.61 -12.70 -7.57
CA GLU A 469 -5.43 -12.59 -6.12
C GLU A 469 -4.58 -11.36 -5.73
N ALA A 470 -3.59 -10.99 -6.55
CA ALA A 470 -2.82 -9.78 -6.32
C ALA A 470 -3.68 -8.52 -6.41
N ALA A 471 -4.66 -8.49 -7.32
CA ALA A 471 -5.63 -7.38 -7.39
C ALA A 471 -6.53 -7.35 -6.15
N TYR A 472 -7.08 -8.49 -5.71
CA TYR A 472 -7.91 -8.55 -4.49
C TYR A 472 -7.14 -8.13 -3.23
N LYS A 473 -5.84 -8.42 -3.14
CA LYS A 473 -5.00 -8.01 -2.00
C LYS A 473 -4.77 -6.50 -1.93
N THR A 474 -4.98 -5.74 -3.01
CA THR A 474 -4.88 -4.28 -2.97
C THR A 474 -6.10 -3.61 -2.38
N ILE A 475 -7.23 -4.32 -2.30
CA ILE A 475 -8.48 -3.80 -1.76
C ILE A 475 -8.37 -3.70 -0.23
N ASN A 476 -8.59 -2.51 0.29
CA ASN A 476 -8.71 -2.30 1.73
C ASN A 476 -10.11 -2.68 2.21
N TRP A 477 -10.32 -3.97 2.49
CA TRP A 477 -11.60 -4.50 2.93
C TRP A 477 -12.10 -3.88 4.22
N GLU A 478 -11.21 -3.50 5.14
CA GLU A 478 -11.59 -2.83 6.38
C GLU A 478 -12.32 -1.50 6.09
N SER A 479 -11.76 -0.68 5.19
CA SER A 479 -12.40 0.58 4.78
C SER A 479 -13.71 0.35 4.02
N ILE A 480 -13.77 -0.66 3.15
CA ILE A 480 -14.98 -0.99 2.38
C ILE A 480 -16.12 -1.41 3.32
N VAL A 481 -15.86 -2.37 4.21
CA VAL A 481 -16.87 -2.88 5.15
C VAL A 481 -17.31 -1.79 6.14
N LEU A 482 -16.34 -1.00 6.65
CA LEU A 482 -16.63 0.14 7.53
C LEU A 482 -17.63 1.09 6.88
N ILE A 483 -17.36 1.53 5.66
CA ILE A 483 -18.23 2.50 4.96
C ILE A 483 -19.59 1.86 4.65
N ALA A 484 -19.59 0.66 4.08
CA ALA A 484 -20.81 -0.04 3.73
C ALA A 484 -21.73 -0.28 4.93
N ALA A 485 -21.17 -0.60 6.10
CA ALA A 485 -21.93 -0.84 7.32
C ALA A 485 -22.37 0.46 8.02
N MET A 486 -21.63 1.56 7.83
CA MET A 486 -21.93 2.84 8.49
C MET A 486 -22.82 3.77 7.64
N LEU A 487 -22.89 3.61 6.32
CA LEU A 487 -23.79 4.42 5.49
C LEU A 487 -25.27 4.33 5.95
N PRO A 488 -25.81 3.15 6.29
CA PRO A 488 -27.17 3.05 6.81
C PRO A 488 -27.41 3.76 8.16
N MET A 489 -26.33 4.05 8.93
CA MET A 489 -26.43 4.84 10.16
C MET A 489 -26.98 6.25 9.88
N SER A 490 -26.62 6.86 8.75
CA SER A 490 -27.14 8.16 8.35
C SER A 490 -28.68 8.12 8.16
N LEU A 491 -29.17 7.06 7.51
CA LEU A 491 -30.61 6.81 7.37
C LEU A 491 -31.28 6.55 8.73
N ALA A 492 -30.63 5.83 9.62
CA ALA A 492 -31.13 5.58 10.98
C ALA A 492 -31.24 6.89 11.79
N LEU A 493 -30.24 7.77 11.71
CA LEU A 493 -30.26 9.09 12.36
C LEU A 493 -31.38 9.97 11.84
N GLU A 494 -31.61 9.96 10.54
CA GLU A 494 -32.71 10.73 9.89
C GLU A 494 -34.08 10.18 10.30
N LYS A 495 -34.34 8.88 10.14
CA LYS A 495 -35.59 8.22 10.50
C LYS A 495 -36.00 8.41 11.96
N THR A 496 -35.05 8.46 12.86
CA THR A 496 -35.31 8.60 14.30
C THR A 496 -35.35 10.04 14.79
N GLY A 497 -35.09 11.02 13.91
CA GLY A 497 -34.98 12.44 14.28
C GLY A 497 -33.73 12.77 15.11
N ALA A 498 -32.79 11.82 15.25
CA ALA A 498 -31.56 12.02 16.02
C ALA A 498 -30.63 13.03 15.35
N SER A 499 -30.58 13.02 14.02
CA SER A 499 -29.83 13.98 13.20
C SER A 499 -30.30 15.41 13.44
N GLU A 500 -31.60 15.62 13.46
CA GLU A 500 -32.24 16.93 13.72
C GLU A 500 -31.93 17.40 15.15
N TYR A 501 -32.02 16.52 16.14
CA TYR A 501 -31.72 16.85 17.54
C TYR A 501 -30.26 17.30 17.74
N ILE A 502 -29.30 16.55 17.16
CA ILE A 502 -27.88 16.91 17.23
C ILE A 502 -27.61 18.22 16.49
N SER A 503 -28.17 18.37 15.30
CA SER A 503 -28.03 19.57 14.48
C SER A 503 -28.62 20.80 15.19
N ASN A 504 -29.81 20.69 15.78
CA ASN A 504 -30.43 21.77 16.57
C ASN A 504 -29.51 22.25 17.69
N SER A 505 -28.89 21.32 18.40
CA SER A 505 -27.95 21.67 19.49
C SER A 505 -26.70 22.41 18.96
N LEU A 506 -26.15 21.97 17.84
CA LEU A 506 -25.00 22.64 17.20
C LEU A 506 -25.38 24.02 16.65
N VAL A 507 -26.54 24.12 15.98
CA VAL A 507 -27.01 25.37 15.40
C VAL A 507 -27.40 26.38 16.47
N SER A 508 -28.02 25.95 17.58
CA SER A 508 -28.36 26.87 18.68
C SER A 508 -27.12 27.47 19.34
N GLU A 509 -26.02 26.72 19.43
CA GLU A 509 -24.81 27.21 20.09
C GLU A 509 -23.87 27.96 19.13
N LEU A 510 -23.58 27.39 17.96
CA LEU A 510 -22.61 27.93 17.00
C LEU A 510 -23.26 28.71 15.84
N GLY A 511 -24.46 28.33 15.42
CA GLY A 511 -25.15 28.96 14.30
C GLY A 511 -25.54 30.41 14.56
N THR A 512 -25.71 30.82 15.83
CA THR A 512 -25.97 32.22 16.23
C THR A 512 -24.82 33.15 15.84
N TYR A 513 -23.59 32.63 15.70
CA TYR A 513 -22.41 33.38 15.25
C TYR A 513 -22.22 33.33 13.72
N GLY A 514 -23.18 32.74 12.99
CA GLY A 514 -23.18 32.65 11.53
C GLY A 514 -22.65 31.36 10.95
N PRO A 515 -22.85 31.14 9.62
CA PRO A 515 -22.45 29.88 8.93
C PRO A 515 -20.97 29.56 9.03
N LEU A 516 -20.12 30.61 9.02
CA LEU A 516 -18.67 30.45 9.11
C LEU A 516 -18.26 29.85 10.46
N ALA A 517 -18.84 30.30 11.57
CA ALA A 517 -18.57 29.79 12.90
C ALA A 517 -19.01 28.33 13.06
N LEU A 518 -20.19 28.02 12.55
CA LEU A 518 -20.69 26.62 12.55
C LEU A 518 -19.80 25.70 11.73
N MET A 519 -19.39 26.13 10.53
CA MET A 519 -18.47 25.37 9.68
C MET A 519 -17.10 25.19 10.35
N ALA A 520 -16.57 26.23 11.01
CA ALA A 520 -15.34 26.14 11.79
C ALA A 520 -15.47 25.13 12.95
N GLY A 521 -16.56 25.16 13.68
CA GLY A 521 -16.85 24.18 14.73
C GLY A 521 -16.86 22.75 14.21
N ILE A 522 -17.51 22.50 13.08
CA ILE A 522 -17.52 21.18 12.42
C ILE A 522 -16.13 20.78 11.98
N TYR A 523 -15.36 21.68 11.35
CA TYR A 523 -13.98 21.40 10.93
C TYR A 523 -13.10 20.98 12.12
N PHE A 524 -13.05 21.79 13.17
CA PHE A 524 -12.18 21.52 14.31
C PHE A 524 -12.62 20.30 15.13
N THR A 525 -13.92 20.06 15.26
CA THR A 525 -14.45 18.83 15.86
C THR A 525 -14.02 17.60 15.07
N THR A 526 -14.17 17.65 13.75
CA THR A 526 -13.71 16.58 12.84
C THR A 526 -12.21 16.35 12.96
N SER A 527 -11.44 17.44 12.95
CA SER A 527 -9.99 17.41 13.04
C SER A 527 -9.49 16.87 14.39
N LEU A 528 -10.22 17.13 15.47
CA LEU A 528 -9.92 16.55 16.79
C LEU A 528 -10.26 15.05 16.84
N MET A 529 -11.44 14.67 16.34
CA MET A 529 -11.89 13.28 16.37
C MET A 529 -10.95 12.37 15.55
N THR A 530 -10.50 12.82 14.38
CA THR A 530 -9.63 12.01 13.50
C THR A 530 -8.25 11.73 14.11
N MET A 531 -7.84 12.43 15.16
CA MET A 531 -6.61 12.10 15.90
C MET A 531 -6.71 10.75 16.64
N PHE A 532 -7.93 10.31 16.94
CA PHE A 532 -8.21 9.11 17.72
C PHE A 532 -8.94 8.02 16.90
N ILE A 533 -9.66 8.42 15.86
CA ILE A 533 -10.47 7.56 15.00
C ILE A 533 -9.92 7.63 13.58
N SER A 534 -10.13 6.58 12.77
CA SER A 534 -9.72 6.62 11.36
C SER A 534 -10.43 7.74 10.58
N ASN A 535 -9.73 8.32 9.60
CA ASN A 535 -10.25 9.41 8.76
C ASN A 535 -11.62 9.07 8.16
N THR A 536 -11.75 7.84 7.66
CA THR A 536 -12.99 7.35 7.05
C THR A 536 -14.13 7.28 8.04
N ALA A 537 -13.90 6.69 9.22
CA ALA A 537 -14.93 6.60 10.25
C ALA A 537 -15.37 7.99 10.73
N THR A 538 -14.44 8.91 10.91
CA THR A 538 -14.73 10.31 11.30
C THR A 538 -15.61 10.99 10.25
N ALA A 539 -15.27 10.85 8.95
CA ALA A 539 -16.06 11.44 7.88
C ALA A 539 -17.49 10.86 7.82
N VAL A 540 -17.63 9.54 7.95
CA VAL A 540 -18.95 8.87 7.92
C VAL A 540 -19.82 9.30 9.09
N LEU A 541 -19.24 9.50 10.27
CA LEU A 541 -19.98 9.96 11.45
C LEU A 541 -20.45 11.41 11.32
N LEU A 542 -19.59 12.30 10.81
CA LEU A 542 -19.85 13.74 10.85
C LEU A 542 -20.49 14.30 9.57
N ALA A 543 -20.38 13.61 8.42
CA ALA A 543 -20.99 14.10 7.18
C ALA A 543 -22.52 14.29 7.27
N PRO A 544 -23.31 13.35 7.82
CA PRO A 544 -24.75 13.54 7.98
C PRO A 544 -25.11 14.73 8.90
N ILE A 545 -24.34 14.89 9.98
CA ILE A 545 -24.54 15.98 10.94
C ILE A 545 -24.24 17.34 10.28
N ALA A 546 -23.12 17.42 9.56
CA ALA A 546 -22.72 18.62 8.82
C ALA A 546 -23.75 19.00 7.74
N MET A 547 -24.23 17.98 7.00
CA MET A 547 -25.28 18.14 5.99
C MET A 547 -26.56 18.75 6.61
N GLN A 548 -27.07 18.12 7.66
CA GLN A 548 -28.30 18.54 8.35
C GLN A 548 -28.15 19.93 8.96
N SER A 549 -27.00 20.22 9.57
CA SER A 549 -26.75 21.53 10.17
C SER A 549 -26.72 22.66 9.14
N ALA A 550 -26.17 22.42 7.95
CA ALA A 550 -26.15 23.38 6.86
C ALA A 550 -27.57 23.62 6.28
N THR A 551 -28.32 22.53 6.01
CA THR A 551 -29.68 22.62 5.47
C THR A 551 -30.63 23.31 6.43
N GLN A 552 -30.45 23.13 7.74
CA GLN A 552 -31.26 23.74 8.78
C GLN A 552 -31.12 25.29 8.85
N ILE A 553 -29.93 25.81 8.62
CA ILE A 553 -29.70 27.28 8.54
C ILE A 553 -29.94 27.83 7.14
N GLY A 554 -30.38 26.97 6.18
CA GLY A 554 -30.76 27.39 4.83
C GLY A 554 -29.59 27.74 3.92
N VAL A 555 -28.40 27.17 4.16
CA VAL A 555 -27.18 27.40 3.35
C VAL A 555 -26.76 26.13 2.61
N SER A 556 -25.89 26.30 1.61
CA SER A 556 -25.33 25.18 0.86
C SER A 556 -24.54 24.24 1.77
N PRO A 557 -24.77 22.91 1.73
CA PRO A 557 -24.04 21.95 2.55
C PRO A 557 -22.62 21.66 2.01
N VAL A 558 -22.32 22.07 0.78
CA VAL A 558 -21.05 21.76 0.12
C VAL A 558 -19.84 22.21 0.95
N PRO A 559 -19.69 23.49 1.37
CA PRO A 559 -18.53 23.92 2.14
C PRO A 559 -18.42 23.20 3.50
N PHE A 560 -19.53 22.82 4.13
CA PHE A 560 -19.56 22.07 5.38
C PHE A 560 -19.04 20.65 5.20
N LEU A 561 -19.42 19.98 4.12
CA LEU A 561 -18.94 18.66 3.79
C LEU A 561 -17.46 18.67 3.40
N PHE A 562 -17.01 19.70 2.67
CA PHE A 562 -15.58 19.90 2.46
C PHE A 562 -14.82 20.14 3.78
N ALA A 563 -15.40 20.87 4.73
CA ALA A 563 -14.82 21.03 6.06
C ALA A 563 -14.67 19.68 6.79
N VAL A 564 -15.66 18.78 6.68
CA VAL A 564 -15.59 17.42 7.24
C VAL A 564 -14.46 16.61 6.58
N THR A 565 -14.41 16.53 5.26
CA THR A 565 -13.37 15.71 4.60
C THR A 565 -11.96 16.24 4.83
N LEU A 566 -11.79 17.56 4.86
CA LEU A 566 -10.53 18.21 5.19
C LEU A 566 -10.12 17.95 6.64
N GLY A 567 -11.04 18.19 7.58
CA GLY A 567 -10.79 17.93 9.00
C GLY A 567 -10.42 16.46 9.25
N ALA A 568 -11.10 15.53 8.58
CA ALA A 568 -10.82 14.10 8.68
C ALA A 568 -9.47 13.69 8.06
N SER A 569 -9.10 14.26 6.90
CA SER A 569 -7.93 13.84 6.14
C SER A 569 -6.64 14.54 6.55
N MET A 570 -6.71 15.75 7.13
CA MET A 570 -5.54 16.57 7.50
C MET A 570 -5.11 16.36 8.96
N CYS A 571 -4.92 15.08 9.34
CA CYS A 571 -4.44 14.73 10.67
C CYS A 571 -2.92 14.63 10.71
N PHE A 572 -2.27 15.71 11.10
CA PHE A 572 -0.82 15.83 11.11
C PHE A 572 -0.20 15.73 12.51
N ALA A 573 -0.99 16.01 13.56
CA ALA A 573 -0.51 16.08 14.94
C ALA A 573 -0.24 14.72 15.59
N SER A 574 -0.75 13.62 15.02
CA SER A 574 -0.57 12.28 15.56
C SER A 574 0.17 11.35 14.59
N PRO A 575 1.19 10.63 15.05
CA PRO A 575 1.89 9.64 14.24
C PRO A 575 1.04 8.40 13.94
N PHE A 576 0.03 8.10 14.77
CA PHE A 576 -0.76 6.87 14.70
C PHE A 576 -2.12 7.04 14.02
N SER A 577 -2.54 8.27 13.75
CA SER A 577 -3.83 8.58 13.14
C SER A 577 -3.96 8.07 11.70
N THR A 578 -2.84 8.04 10.97
CA THR A 578 -2.81 7.59 9.58
C THR A 578 -1.63 6.68 9.30
N PRO A 579 -1.81 5.61 8.48
CA PRO A 579 -0.71 4.74 8.09
C PRO A 579 0.49 5.45 7.43
N PRO A 580 0.30 6.49 6.57
CA PRO A 580 1.39 7.30 6.04
C PRO A 580 2.33 7.87 7.11
N ASN A 581 1.75 8.43 8.18
CA ASN A 581 2.54 9.00 9.28
C ASN A 581 3.35 7.91 10.00
N ALA A 582 2.73 6.75 10.27
CA ALA A 582 3.38 5.63 10.94
C ALA A 582 4.55 5.05 10.13
N LEU A 583 4.43 4.98 8.80
CA LEU A 583 5.46 4.41 7.91
C LEU A 583 6.79 5.18 7.95
N VAL A 584 6.76 6.49 8.15
CA VAL A 584 7.98 7.30 8.14
C VAL A 584 8.66 7.39 9.50
N ILE A 585 8.02 6.91 10.60
CA ILE A 585 8.57 6.96 11.96
C ILE A 585 9.94 6.28 12.05
N PRO A 586 10.08 4.99 11.65
CA PRO A 586 11.36 4.29 11.80
C PRO A 586 12.48 4.92 10.96
N ALA A 587 12.17 5.25 9.71
CA ALA A 587 13.15 5.81 8.77
C ALA A 587 13.56 7.25 9.13
N GLY A 588 12.64 8.04 9.67
CA GLY A 588 12.90 9.40 10.13
C GLY A 588 13.33 9.50 11.59
N GLN A 589 13.29 8.37 12.35
CA GLN A 589 13.56 8.32 13.80
C GLN A 589 12.72 9.33 14.58
N TYR A 590 11.45 9.52 14.19
CA TYR A 590 10.56 10.50 14.83
C TYR A 590 10.02 10.00 16.17
N THR A 591 9.79 10.95 17.07
CA THR A 591 9.04 10.74 18.30
C THR A 591 7.63 11.32 18.14
N PHE A 592 6.73 10.96 19.05
CA PHE A 592 5.39 11.56 19.11
C PHE A 592 5.47 13.09 19.19
N MET A 593 6.40 13.63 20.00
CA MET A 593 6.56 15.07 20.17
C MET A 593 7.00 15.81 18.90
N ASP A 594 7.67 15.14 17.96
CA ASP A 594 8.04 15.75 16.68
C ASP A 594 6.79 15.99 15.81
N TYR A 595 5.82 15.06 15.84
CA TYR A 595 4.52 15.24 15.18
C TYR A 595 3.73 16.38 15.83
N VAL A 596 3.72 16.47 17.16
CA VAL A 596 3.07 17.58 17.85
C VAL A 596 3.72 18.93 17.47
N LYS A 597 5.05 19.02 17.46
CA LYS A 597 5.76 20.27 17.16
C LYS A 597 5.62 20.72 15.71
N VAL A 598 5.54 19.81 14.78
CA VAL A 598 5.47 20.13 13.34
C VAL A 598 4.04 20.00 12.81
N GLY A 599 3.34 18.94 13.19
CA GLY A 599 2.02 18.62 12.67
C GLY A 599 0.90 19.46 13.27
N LEU A 600 0.91 19.70 14.59
CA LEU A 600 -0.17 20.47 15.23
C LEU A 600 -0.24 21.91 14.75
N PRO A 601 0.87 22.69 14.65
CA PRO A 601 0.83 24.03 14.05
C PRO A 601 0.33 24.00 12.61
N LEU A 602 0.78 23.04 11.80
CA LEU A 602 0.30 22.88 10.44
C LEU A 602 -1.19 22.60 10.38
N GLN A 603 -1.70 21.68 11.23
CA GLN A 603 -3.11 21.31 11.30
C GLN A 603 -4.00 22.50 11.66
N ILE A 604 -3.58 23.33 12.63
CA ILE A 604 -4.30 24.53 13.04
C ILE A 604 -4.28 25.59 11.92
N ILE A 605 -3.10 25.88 11.35
CA ILE A 605 -2.97 26.86 10.26
C ILE A 605 -3.82 26.43 9.06
N MET A 606 -3.75 25.15 8.69
CA MET A 606 -4.56 24.60 7.61
C MET A 606 -6.05 24.76 7.89
N GLY A 607 -6.48 24.49 9.11
CA GLY A 607 -7.88 24.68 9.52
C GLY A 607 -8.35 26.12 9.38
N ILE A 608 -7.57 27.07 9.89
CA ILE A 608 -7.89 28.51 9.79
C ILE A 608 -7.98 28.94 8.32
N VAL A 609 -6.97 28.59 7.52
CA VAL A 609 -6.96 28.94 6.09
C VAL A 609 -8.14 28.34 5.36
N MET A 610 -8.43 27.04 5.59
CA MET A 610 -9.51 26.36 4.88
C MET A 610 -10.89 26.86 5.30
N VAL A 611 -11.12 27.16 6.56
CA VAL A 611 -12.38 27.76 7.03
C VAL A 611 -12.63 29.11 6.34
N LEU A 612 -11.60 29.90 6.07
CA LEU A 612 -11.74 31.17 5.38
C LEU A 612 -11.87 31.01 3.85
N VAL A 613 -11.24 30.01 3.27
CA VAL A 613 -11.17 29.81 1.81
C VAL A 613 -12.38 29.05 1.28
N LEU A 614 -12.90 28.06 2.04
CA LEU A 614 -14.01 27.22 1.56
C LEU A 614 -15.25 28.01 1.12
N PRO A 615 -15.70 29.06 1.84
CA PRO A 615 -16.85 29.86 1.38
C PRO A 615 -16.56 30.70 0.14
N LEU A 616 -15.28 30.98 -0.15
CA LEU A 616 -14.88 31.69 -1.38
C LEU A 616 -14.92 30.76 -2.60
N LEU A 617 -14.59 29.47 -2.40
CA LEU A 617 -14.62 28.45 -3.45
C LEU A 617 -16.04 27.89 -3.66
N PHE A 618 -16.76 27.70 -2.58
CA PHE A 618 -18.11 27.14 -2.53
C PHE A 618 -18.99 28.06 -1.65
N PRO A 619 -19.70 29.02 -2.23
CA PRO A 619 -20.57 29.94 -1.48
C PRO A 619 -21.63 29.20 -0.65
N PHE A 620 -21.96 29.79 0.49
CA PHE A 620 -23.01 29.30 1.39
C PHE A 620 -24.39 29.29 0.76
#